data_37536af79701ddb5e6c9369f830d30f6
#
_entry.id   37536af79701ddb5e6c9369f830d30f6
#
_cell.length_a   1.000
_cell.length_b   1.000
_cell.length_c   1.000
_cell.angle_alpha   90.00
_cell.angle_beta   90.00
_cell.angle_gamma   90.00
#
_symmetry.space_group_name_H-M   'P 1'
#
loop_
_entity.id
_entity.type
_entity.pdbx_description
1 polymer ?
#
loop_
_entity_poly.entity_id
_entity_poly.type
_entity_poly.pdbx_seq_one_letter_code
_entity_poly.pdbx_strand_id
1 'polypeptide(L)'
;LSRYHSRAGIGAEYWRDYLKLSSNGYLRLTNWRSAPELDNDYEARPANGWDVRAEGWLPAWPYLGGKLVYEQYYGDEVALFDKDDRQSNPHAITAGLNYTPFPLMTFSAEQRQGKQGENDTRFAVDFTWQPGSAMQKQLDPNEVAARRSLAGSRYDLVDRNNNIVLEYRKKELVRLTLTDPVTGKSGEVKSLVSSLQTKYALKGYNVEATALEAAGGKVVTTGKDILVTLPAYRFTSTPETDNTGRLKSPPKMSKAICRIVNRAWWSFRHLR
;
A
#
# COMPACT_ATOMS: atom_id res chain seq x y z
N LEU A 1 7.64 -16.06 -9.42
CA LEU A 1 8.74 -15.70 -8.51
C LEU A 1 8.43 -14.35 -7.89
N SER A 2 8.12 -14.33 -6.58
CA SER A 2 7.96 -13.09 -5.82
C SER A 2 9.25 -12.27 -5.86
N ARG A 3 9.12 -10.94 -5.93
CA ARG A 3 10.27 -10.04 -5.92
C ARG A 3 10.76 -9.84 -4.48
N TYR A 4 12.07 -9.80 -4.29
CA TYR A 4 12.65 -9.50 -2.98
C TYR A 4 12.32 -8.07 -2.54
N HIS A 5 11.86 -7.93 -1.30
CA HIS A 5 11.64 -6.66 -0.64
C HIS A 5 12.60 -6.52 0.53
N SER A 6 13.02 -5.29 0.81
CA SER A 6 13.92 -4.97 1.92
C SER A 6 13.39 -3.79 2.71
N ARG A 7 13.46 -3.90 4.02
CA ARG A 7 13.18 -2.81 4.96
C ARG A 7 14.26 -2.72 6.01
N ALA A 8 14.50 -1.54 6.55
CA ALA A 8 15.27 -1.32 7.76
C ALA A 8 14.34 -1.31 8.96
N GLY A 9 14.83 -1.83 10.09
CA GLY A 9 14.14 -1.76 11.36
C GLY A 9 15.07 -1.21 12.44
N ILE A 10 14.57 -0.25 13.22
CA ILE A 10 15.22 0.25 14.42
C ILE A 10 14.31 0.00 15.60
N GLY A 11 14.85 -0.45 16.72
CA GLY A 11 14.08 -0.73 17.92
C GLY A 11 14.80 -0.32 19.19
N ALA A 12 14.02 -0.04 20.22
CA ALA A 12 14.47 0.21 21.57
C ALA A 12 13.70 -0.68 22.54
N GLU A 13 14.38 -1.16 23.57
CA GLU A 13 13.80 -1.99 24.60
C GLU A 13 14.10 -1.46 25.99
N TYR A 14 13.14 -1.59 26.88
CA TYR A 14 13.27 -1.35 28.31
C TYR A 14 12.93 -2.64 29.05
N TRP A 15 13.86 -3.13 29.83
CA TRP A 15 13.72 -4.37 30.58
C TRP A 15 13.81 -4.11 32.07
N ARG A 16 12.93 -4.77 32.79
CA ARG A 16 12.92 -4.85 34.22
C ARG A 16 12.57 -6.29 34.60
N ASP A 17 12.79 -6.67 35.87
CA ASP A 17 12.35 -7.96 36.36
C ASP A 17 10.85 -8.16 36.06
N TYR A 18 10.50 -9.26 35.42
CA TYR A 18 9.14 -9.65 35.02
C TYR A 18 8.43 -8.67 34.05
N LEU A 19 9.14 -7.72 33.44
CA LEU A 19 8.56 -6.77 32.47
C LEU A 19 9.54 -6.48 31.33
N LYS A 20 9.05 -6.55 30.12
CA LYS A 20 9.74 -6.19 28.90
C LYS A 20 8.86 -5.24 28.08
N LEU A 21 9.37 -4.06 27.77
CA LEU A 21 8.75 -3.10 26.88
C LEU A 21 9.62 -2.91 25.66
N SER A 22 9.04 -2.88 24.48
CA SER A 22 9.78 -2.61 23.24
C SER A 22 9.00 -1.71 22.29
N SER A 23 9.74 -0.96 21.49
CA SER A 23 9.20 -0.16 20.40
C SER A 23 10.08 -0.34 19.18
N ASN A 24 9.47 -0.58 18.03
CA ASN A 24 10.16 -0.80 16.76
C ASN A 24 9.61 0.15 15.70
N GLY A 25 10.51 0.68 14.86
CA GLY A 25 10.17 1.43 13.67
C GLY A 25 10.65 0.70 12.41
N TYR A 26 9.88 0.74 11.36
CA TYR A 26 10.13 0.07 10.09
C TYR A 26 10.15 1.06 8.94
N LEU A 27 11.25 1.10 8.21
CA LEU A 27 11.44 1.97 7.06
C LEU A 27 11.71 1.14 5.81
N ARG A 28 10.98 1.41 4.75
CA ARG A 28 11.18 0.76 3.45
C ARG A 28 12.55 1.14 2.86
N LEU A 29 13.22 0.17 2.28
CA LEU A 29 14.44 0.35 1.49
C LEU A 29 14.20 0.09 0.01
N THR A 30 13.18 -0.70 -0.35
CA THR A 30 12.81 -0.98 -1.73
C THR A 30 11.59 -0.19 -2.17
N ASN A 31 11.64 0.32 -3.39
CA ASN A 31 10.53 0.95 -4.08
C ASN A 31 9.56 -0.08 -4.69
N TRP A 32 8.57 0.42 -5.42
CA TRP A 32 7.58 -0.38 -6.10
C TRP A 32 8.19 -1.42 -7.03
N ARG A 33 7.76 -2.67 -6.88
CA ARG A 33 8.15 -3.82 -7.70
C ARG A 33 6.91 -4.60 -8.10
N SER A 34 6.96 -5.27 -9.27
CA SER A 34 5.84 -6.11 -9.73
C SER A 34 5.46 -7.15 -8.69
N ALA A 35 4.16 -7.28 -8.44
CA ALA A 35 3.55 -8.18 -7.47
C ALA A 35 2.70 -9.25 -8.18
N PRO A 36 3.34 -10.26 -8.84
CA PRO A 36 2.64 -11.28 -9.59
C PRO A 36 1.78 -12.21 -8.71
N GLU A 37 1.98 -12.19 -7.41
CA GLU A 37 1.19 -12.91 -6.41
C GLU A 37 -0.26 -12.43 -6.29
N LEU A 38 -0.54 -11.18 -6.69
CA LEU A 38 -1.91 -10.66 -6.83
C LEU A 38 -2.38 -10.74 -8.28
N ASP A 39 -1.69 -10.01 -9.15
CA ASP A 39 -1.90 -9.97 -10.60
C ASP A 39 -0.70 -9.27 -11.24
N ASN A 40 -0.46 -9.52 -12.53
CA ASN A 40 0.61 -8.88 -13.31
C ASN A 40 0.47 -7.34 -13.38
N ASP A 41 -0.70 -6.82 -13.05
CA ASP A 41 -1.01 -5.40 -13.07
C ASP A 41 -0.88 -4.70 -11.71
N TYR A 42 -0.35 -5.42 -10.71
CA TYR A 42 -0.03 -4.86 -9.40
C TYR A 42 1.47 -4.68 -9.17
N GLU A 43 1.78 -3.73 -8.31
CA GLU A 43 3.09 -3.49 -7.73
C GLU A 43 2.98 -3.50 -6.21
N ALA A 44 4.04 -3.94 -5.55
CA ALA A 44 4.16 -3.94 -4.11
C ALA A 44 5.44 -3.24 -3.66
N ARG A 45 5.42 -2.71 -2.44
CA ARG A 45 6.58 -2.23 -1.71
C ARG A 45 6.38 -2.45 -0.21
N PRO A 46 7.45 -2.49 0.62
CA PRO A 46 7.28 -2.52 2.06
C PRO A 46 6.54 -1.28 2.56
N ALA A 47 5.55 -1.47 3.42
CA ALA A 47 4.90 -0.39 4.13
C ALA A 47 5.82 0.13 5.25
N ASN A 48 5.86 1.45 5.44
CA ASN A 48 6.46 2.03 6.65
C ASN A 48 5.50 1.81 7.82
N GLY A 49 6.06 1.62 9.01
CA GLY A 49 5.23 1.39 10.18
C GLY A 49 6.02 1.37 11.47
N TRP A 50 5.34 1.11 12.55
CA TRP A 50 5.93 0.96 13.88
C TRP A 50 5.06 0.06 14.75
N ASP A 51 5.66 -0.51 15.78
CA ASP A 51 4.95 -1.22 16.82
C ASP A 51 5.48 -0.85 18.21
N VAL A 52 4.62 -1.05 19.20
CA VAL A 52 4.97 -1.04 20.62
C VAL A 52 4.48 -2.33 21.24
N ARG A 53 5.28 -2.89 22.12
CA ARG A 53 5.01 -4.17 22.76
C ARG A 53 5.23 -4.08 24.25
N ALA A 54 4.38 -4.74 25.01
CA ALA A 54 4.55 -4.96 26.44
C ALA A 54 4.38 -6.44 26.71
N GLU A 55 5.33 -7.03 27.39
CA GLU A 55 5.27 -8.41 27.88
C GLU A 55 5.58 -8.43 29.36
N GLY A 56 4.76 -9.11 30.13
CA GLY A 56 4.91 -9.16 31.58
C GLY A 56 4.58 -10.53 32.12
N TRP A 57 5.22 -10.88 33.25
CA TRP A 57 5.02 -12.14 33.95
C TRP A 57 4.62 -11.87 35.39
N LEU A 58 3.82 -12.75 35.94
CA LEU A 58 3.42 -12.67 37.33
C LEU A 58 4.58 -13.09 38.26
N PRO A 59 5.07 -12.22 39.16
CA PRO A 59 6.18 -12.61 40.07
C PRO A 59 5.88 -13.82 40.91
N ALA A 60 4.61 -13.99 41.34
CA ALA A 60 4.18 -15.17 42.10
C ALA A 60 4.07 -16.45 41.24
N TRP A 61 3.86 -16.29 39.93
CA TRP A 61 3.71 -17.38 38.96
C TRP A 61 4.50 -17.09 37.69
N PRO A 62 5.84 -17.19 37.72
CA PRO A 62 6.71 -16.77 36.63
C PRO A 62 6.53 -17.56 35.32
N TYR A 63 5.80 -18.67 35.39
CA TYR A 63 5.43 -19.51 34.26
C TYR A 63 4.38 -18.85 33.36
N LEU A 64 3.54 -17.97 33.92
CA LEU A 64 2.43 -17.34 33.23
C LEU A 64 2.78 -15.89 32.90
N GLY A 65 2.70 -15.55 31.64
CA GLY A 65 2.90 -14.19 31.12
C GLY A 65 1.76 -13.73 30.24
N GLY A 66 1.68 -12.39 30.07
CA GLY A 66 0.79 -11.74 29.15
C GLY A 66 1.56 -10.87 28.19
N LYS A 67 1.06 -10.75 26.97
CA LYS A 67 1.63 -9.95 25.89
C LYS A 67 0.56 -9.01 25.34
N LEU A 68 0.94 -7.77 25.08
CA LEU A 68 0.12 -6.78 24.39
C LEU A 68 0.99 -6.10 23.32
N VAL A 69 0.48 -6.05 22.09
CA VAL A 69 1.16 -5.38 20.96
C VAL A 69 0.19 -4.46 20.29
N TYR A 70 0.63 -3.24 20.00
CA TYR A 70 -0.04 -2.34 19.07
C TYR A 70 0.88 -2.10 17.88
N GLU A 71 0.36 -2.25 16.68
CA GLU A 71 1.10 -2.02 15.43
C GLU A 71 0.31 -1.12 14.49
N GLN A 72 1.03 -0.23 13.79
CA GLN A 72 0.49 0.70 12.82
C GLN A 72 1.37 0.73 11.58
N TYR A 73 0.74 0.61 10.41
CA TYR A 73 1.41 0.75 9.13
C TYR A 73 0.75 1.84 8.29
N TYR A 74 1.50 2.42 7.35
CA TYR A 74 1.08 3.55 6.54
C TYR A 74 1.12 3.23 5.06
N GLY A 75 0.05 3.58 4.35
CA GLY A 75 -0.13 3.41 2.92
C GLY A 75 -1.61 3.31 2.55
N ASP A 76 -1.92 3.35 1.26
CA ASP A 76 -3.31 3.34 0.78
C ASP A 76 -3.92 1.94 0.74
N GLU A 77 -3.18 0.95 0.24
CA GLU A 77 -3.60 -0.46 0.13
C GLU A 77 -2.59 -1.36 0.84
N VAL A 78 -2.56 -1.36 2.17
CA VAL A 78 -1.62 -2.14 2.98
C VAL A 78 -2.24 -3.47 3.39
N ALA A 79 -1.54 -4.56 3.12
CA ALA A 79 -1.90 -5.94 3.49
C ALA A 79 -1.33 -6.29 4.86
N LEU A 80 -2.05 -5.96 5.93
CA LEU A 80 -1.60 -6.24 7.30
C LEU A 80 -1.95 -7.67 7.73
N PHE A 81 -3.12 -8.19 7.33
CA PHE A 81 -3.59 -9.55 7.62
C PHE A 81 -3.44 -10.45 6.41
N ASP A 82 -4.08 -10.11 5.31
CA ASP A 82 -4.00 -10.84 4.05
C ASP A 82 -3.83 -9.88 2.86
N LYS A 83 -3.28 -10.41 1.76
CA LYS A 83 -3.11 -9.67 0.49
C LYS A 83 -4.43 -9.27 -0.16
N ASP A 84 -5.51 -9.99 0.14
CA ASP A 84 -6.84 -9.75 -0.42
C ASP A 84 -7.62 -8.72 0.41
N ASP A 85 -7.27 -8.55 1.71
CA ASP A 85 -7.84 -7.57 2.65
C ASP A 85 -6.91 -6.39 2.88
N ARG A 86 -6.77 -5.56 1.85
CA ARG A 86 -5.92 -4.36 1.90
C ARG A 86 -6.68 -3.16 2.43
N GLN A 87 -6.06 -2.44 3.35
CA GLN A 87 -6.66 -1.30 4.02
C GLN A 87 -5.75 -0.07 4.00
N SER A 88 -6.36 1.11 4.04
CA SER A 88 -5.61 2.35 4.19
C SER A 88 -5.22 2.56 5.66
N ASN A 89 -3.91 2.75 5.89
CA ASN A 89 -3.32 2.98 7.20
C ASN A 89 -3.84 2.00 8.26
N PRO A 90 -3.68 0.67 8.06
CA PRO A 90 -4.19 -0.33 8.99
C PRO A 90 -3.41 -0.33 10.30
N HIS A 91 -4.10 -0.69 11.37
CA HIS A 91 -3.54 -0.96 12.67
C HIS A 91 -4.09 -2.28 13.22
N ALA A 92 -3.38 -2.86 14.15
CA ALA A 92 -3.86 -4.03 14.89
C ALA A 92 -3.41 -3.99 16.35
N ILE A 93 -4.23 -4.59 17.20
CA ILE A 93 -3.92 -4.86 18.60
C ILE A 93 -3.86 -6.37 18.75
N THR A 94 -2.78 -6.85 19.35
CA THR A 94 -2.63 -8.25 19.70
C THR A 94 -2.57 -8.39 21.21
N ALA A 95 -3.45 -9.20 21.77
CA ALA A 95 -3.40 -9.62 23.17
C ALA A 95 -3.07 -11.12 23.22
N GLY A 96 -2.14 -11.52 24.07
CA GLY A 96 -1.69 -12.89 24.17
C GLY A 96 -1.40 -13.32 25.60
N LEU A 97 -1.44 -14.63 25.81
CA LEU A 97 -0.99 -15.30 27.01
C LEU A 97 0.11 -16.28 26.66
N ASN A 98 1.12 -16.39 27.51
CA ASN A 98 2.16 -17.38 27.37
C ASN A 98 2.30 -18.18 28.66
N TYR A 99 2.57 -19.47 28.51
CA TYR A 99 2.83 -20.40 29.59
C TYR A 99 4.12 -21.17 29.33
N THR A 100 5.08 -21.00 30.21
CA THR A 100 6.42 -21.59 30.12
C THR A 100 6.63 -22.56 31.26
N PRO A 101 6.31 -23.89 31.14
CA PRO A 101 6.45 -24.86 32.19
C PRO A 101 7.91 -25.07 32.59
N PHE A 102 8.83 -24.97 31.65
CA PHE A 102 10.28 -25.05 31.86
C PHE A 102 10.99 -24.24 30.74
N PRO A 103 12.26 -23.83 30.93
CA PRO A 103 12.96 -22.92 30.01
C PRO A 103 13.00 -23.33 28.54
N LEU A 104 12.97 -24.64 28.25
CA LEU A 104 13.05 -25.15 26.86
C LEU A 104 11.77 -24.90 26.07
N MET A 105 10.58 -24.80 26.71
CA MET A 105 9.30 -24.80 26.00
C MET A 105 8.36 -23.70 26.52
N THR A 106 7.73 -22.99 25.57
CA THR A 106 6.69 -22.01 25.86
C THR A 106 5.49 -22.27 24.96
N PHE A 107 4.31 -22.31 25.54
CA PHE A 107 3.04 -22.33 24.87
C PHE A 107 2.50 -20.89 24.80
N SER A 108 2.00 -20.47 23.65
CA SER A 108 1.38 -19.14 23.50
C SER A 108 0.04 -19.21 22.77
N ALA A 109 -0.87 -18.34 23.19
CA ALA A 109 -2.14 -18.12 22.54
C ALA A 109 -2.33 -16.62 22.37
N GLU A 110 -2.50 -16.17 21.15
CA GLU A 110 -2.62 -14.75 20.79
C GLU A 110 -3.89 -14.50 19.98
N GLN A 111 -4.57 -13.42 20.30
CA GLN A 111 -5.68 -12.89 19.54
C GLN A 111 -5.26 -11.54 18.99
N ARG A 112 -5.25 -11.39 17.66
CA ARG A 112 -4.95 -10.18 16.95
C ARG A 112 -6.22 -9.62 16.34
N GLN A 113 -6.50 -8.35 16.58
CA GLN A 113 -7.66 -7.66 16.07
C GLN A 113 -7.22 -6.40 15.32
N GLY A 114 -7.68 -6.29 14.10
CA GLY A 114 -7.38 -5.19 13.20
C GLY A 114 -8.55 -4.24 13.00
N LYS A 115 -8.31 -3.27 12.13
CA LYS A 115 -9.31 -2.33 11.64
C LYS A 115 -10.40 -3.08 10.86
N GLN A 116 -11.66 -2.60 10.92
CA GLN A 116 -12.81 -3.13 10.16
C GLN A 116 -13.22 -4.59 10.51
N GLY A 117 -12.85 -5.07 11.69
CA GLY A 117 -13.28 -6.40 12.15
C GLY A 117 -12.35 -7.55 11.75
N GLU A 118 -11.22 -7.26 11.09
CA GLU A 118 -10.20 -8.25 10.83
C GLU A 118 -9.68 -8.84 12.14
N ASN A 119 -9.56 -10.15 12.18
CA ASN A 119 -9.06 -10.84 13.36
C ASN A 119 -8.27 -12.09 12.97
N ASP A 120 -7.30 -12.45 13.81
CA ASP A 120 -6.47 -13.64 13.67
C ASP A 120 -6.20 -14.23 15.05
N THR A 121 -6.39 -15.54 15.18
CA THR A 121 -6.12 -16.28 16.40
C THR A 121 -4.95 -17.21 16.15
N ARG A 122 -3.92 -17.10 16.97
CA ARG A 122 -2.69 -17.88 16.83
C ARG A 122 -2.40 -18.69 18.09
N PHE A 123 -2.08 -19.95 17.88
CA PHE A 123 -1.50 -20.81 18.90
C PHE A 123 -0.10 -21.20 18.45
N ALA A 124 0.87 -21.13 19.37
CA ALA A 124 2.24 -21.52 19.05
C ALA A 124 2.86 -22.32 20.22
N VAL A 125 3.85 -23.12 19.86
CA VAL A 125 4.75 -23.80 20.78
C VAL A 125 6.16 -23.44 20.38
N ASP A 126 6.85 -22.71 21.25
CA ASP A 126 8.21 -22.24 21.02
C ASP A 126 9.21 -23.10 21.80
N PHE A 127 10.26 -23.53 21.11
CA PHE A 127 11.37 -24.26 21.73
C PHE A 127 12.60 -23.35 21.76
N THR A 128 13.10 -23.08 22.95
CA THR A 128 14.29 -22.23 23.19
C THR A 128 15.43 -23.07 23.74
N TRP A 129 16.25 -23.62 22.85
CA TRP A 129 17.43 -24.35 23.25
C TRP A 129 18.62 -23.42 23.44
N GLN A 130 19.35 -23.60 24.58
CA GLN A 130 20.57 -22.85 24.89
C GLN A 130 21.79 -23.75 24.77
N PRO A 131 22.64 -23.59 23.73
CA PRO A 131 23.90 -24.29 23.62
C PRO A 131 24.81 -24.03 24.85
N GLY A 132 25.46 -25.04 25.36
CA GLY A 132 26.37 -24.93 26.53
C GLY A 132 25.69 -24.94 27.89
N SER A 133 24.37 -24.90 27.98
CA SER A 133 23.62 -25.09 29.20
C SER A 133 23.21 -26.56 29.35
N ALA A 134 23.37 -27.12 30.57
CA ALA A 134 22.97 -28.50 30.84
C ALA A 134 21.49 -28.70 30.55
N MET A 135 21.11 -29.82 29.91
CA MET A 135 19.73 -30.14 29.56
C MET A 135 18.83 -30.18 30.81
N GLN A 136 19.32 -30.65 31.92
CA GLN A 136 18.59 -30.69 33.19
C GLN A 136 18.11 -29.29 33.60
N LYS A 137 18.96 -28.24 33.47
CA LYS A 137 18.56 -26.86 33.77
C LYS A 137 17.52 -26.31 32.79
N GLN A 138 17.59 -26.74 31.54
CA GLN A 138 16.60 -26.33 30.55
C GLN A 138 15.23 -26.98 30.73
N LEU A 139 15.17 -28.08 31.44
CA LEU A 139 13.95 -28.83 31.82
C LEU A 139 13.48 -28.56 33.24
N ASP A 140 14.26 -27.82 34.06
CA ASP A 140 13.90 -27.52 35.45
C ASP A 140 12.92 -26.32 35.49
N PRO A 141 11.68 -26.52 36.00
CA PRO A 141 10.72 -25.44 36.18
C PRO A 141 11.23 -24.30 37.07
N ASN A 142 12.07 -24.56 38.05
CA ASN A 142 12.60 -23.53 38.96
C ASN A 142 13.50 -22.50 38.23
N GLU A 143 14.10 -22.88 37.14
CA GLU A 143 14.94 -21.99 36.33
C GLU A 143 14.12 -20.97 35.51
N VAL A 144 12.79 -21.10 35.41
CA VAL A 144 11.94 -20.14 34.67
C VAL A 144 11.97 -18.78 35.35
N ALA A 145 11.88 -18.71 36.69
CA ALA A 145 11.93 -17.45 37.43
C ALA A 145 13.28 -16.71 37.21
N ALA A 146 14.39 -17.44 37.19
CA ALA A 146 15.71 -16.91 36.94
C ALA A 146 15.80 -16.27 35.55
N ARG A 147 15.15 -16.83 34.51
CA ARG A 147 15.11 -16.30 33.16
C ARG A 147 14.26 -14.99 33.03
N ARG A 148 13.28 -14.81 33.95
CA ARG A 148 12.44 -13.57 33.97
C ARG A 148 13.13 -12.42 34.70
N SER A 149 14.25 -12.68 35.38
CA SER A 149 15.09 -11.62 35.94
C SER A 149 15.85 -10.89 34.86
N LEU A 150 16.19 -9.64 35.11
CA LEU A 150 17.00 -8.81 34.21
C LEU A 150 18.34 -9.47 33.87
N ALA A 151 18.96 -10.17 34.81
CA ALA A 151 20.22 -10.87 34.61
C ALA A 151 20.10 -12.07 33.66
N GLY A 152 18.96 -12.79 33.69
CA GLY A 152 18.71 -13.97 32.87
C GLY A 152 18.32 -13.62 31.41
N SER A 153 17.65 -12.49 31.20
CA SER A 153 17.09 -12.09 29.90
C SER A 153 17.98 -11.12 29.07
N ARG A 154 19.11 -10.65 29.63
CA ARG A 154 19.97 -9.61 29.00
C ARG A 154 20.57 -9.99 27.63
N TYR A 155 20.53 -11.24 27.25
CA TYR A 155 21.05 -11.74 25.96
C TYR A 155 19.92 -12.15 24.98
N ASP A 156 18.66 -11.95 25.33
CA ASP A 156 17.56 -12.25 24.43
C ASP A 156 17.58 -11.28 23.26
N LEU A 157 17.17 -11.76 22.09
CA LEU A 157 17.05 -10.93 20.89
C LEU A 157 15.85 -10.01 21.01
N VAL A 158 15.97 -8.82 20.38
CA VAL A 158 14.87 -7.85 20.27
C VAL A 158 13.67 -8.49 19.58
N ASP A 159 12.51 -8.48 20.25
CA ASP A 159 11.27 -8.96 19.65
C ASP A 159 10.70 -7.91 18.69
N ARG A 160 10.57 -8.29 17.43
CA ARG A 160 10.03 -7.41 16.37
C ARG A 160 9.21 -8.21 15.37
N ASN A 161 8.37 -7.52 14.61
CA ASN A 161 7.70 -8.14 13.48
C ASN A 161 8.73 -8.44 12.37
N ASN A 162 9.05 -9.71 12.14
CA ASN A 162 9.98 -10.13 11.09
C ASN A 162 9.31 -10.23 9.71
N ASN A 163 7.98 -10.27 9.65
CA ASN A 163 7.24 -10.28 8.39
C ASN A 163 7.21 -8.89 7.78
N ILE A 164 7.56 -8.78 6.50
CA ILE A 164 7.48 -7.53 5.77
C ILE A 164 6.03 -7.29 5.36
N VAL A 165 5.37 -6.33 5.99
CA VAL A 165 4.05 -5.89 5.59
C VAL A 165 4.18 -5.10 4.30
N LEU A 166 3.37 -5.45 3.29
CA LEU A 166 3.43 -4.88 1.95
C LEU A 166 2.27 -3.90 1.71
N GLU A 167 2.58 -2.82 1.03
CA GLU A 167 1.64 -1.91 0.42
C GLU A 167 1.57 -2.23 -1.08
N TYR A 168 0.36 -2.31 -1.61
CA TYR A 168 0.08 -2.63 -3.01
C TYR A 168 -0.50 -1.43 -3.75
N ARG A 169 -0.32 -1.40 -5.05
CA ARG A 169 -1.04 -0.49 -5.95
C ARG A 169 -1.19 -1.10 -7.34
N LYS A 170 -2.20 -0.67 -8.06
CA LYS A 170 -2.29 -0.98 -9.50
C LYS A 170 -1.24 -0.20 -10.28
N LYS A 171 -0.58 -0.88 -11.23
CA LYS A 171 0.32 -0.23 -12.18
C LYS A 171 -0.45 0.78 -13.02
N GLU A 172 0.23 1.87 -13.35
CA GLU A 172 -0.29 2.81 -14.34
C GLU A 172 -0.22 2.14 -15.73
N LEU A 173 -1.39 1.66 -16.21
CA LEU A 173 -1.47 0.89 -17.46
C LEU A 173 -1.55 1.78 -18.70
N VAL A 174 -1.99 3.02 -18.53
CA VAL A 174 -2.13 4.02 -19.57
C VAL A 174 -1.72 5.38 -19.05
N ARG A 175 -0.82 6.01 -19.77
CA ARG A 175 -0.50 7.42 -19.60
C ARG A 175 -0.84 8.15 -20.90
N LEU A 176 -1.91 8.93 -20.87
CA LEU A 176 -2.33 9.80 -21.97
C LEU A 176 -2.04 11.26 -21.61
N THR A 177 -1.22 11.91 -22.38
CA THR A 177 -1.00 13.36 -22.29
C THR A 177 -1.68 14.03 -23.47
N LEU A 178 -2.59 14.95 -23.17
CA LEU A 178 -3.27 15.75 -24.19
C LEU A 178 -2.60 17.11 -24.33
N THR A 179 -2.68 17.66 -25.53
CA THR A 179 -2.30 19.04 -25.79
C THR A 179 -3.36 19.96 -25.18
N ASP A 180 -2.96 20.82 -24.24
CA ASP A 180 -3.89 21.73 -23.56
C ASP A 180 -3.23 23.11 -23.36
N PRO A 181 -3.83 24.23 -23.83
CA PRO A 181 -5.01 24.31 -24.69
C PRO A 181 -4.73 24.04 -26.17
N VAL A 182 -5.73 23.57 -26.90
CA VAL A 182 -5.69 23.48 -28.35
C VAL A 182 -6.30 24.72 -28.95
N THR A 183 -5.52 25.46 -29.74
CA THR A 183 -5.94 26.67 -30.41
C THR A 183 -5.73 26.56 -31.94
N GLY A 184 -6.61 27.14 -32.72
CA GLY A 184 -6.50 27.09 -34.17
C GLY A 184 -7.51 27.95 -34.90
N LYS A 185 -7.49 27.90 -36.25
CA LYS A 185 -8.44 28.57 -37.11
C LYS A 185 -9.72 27.78 -37.28
N SER A 186 -10.78 28.44 -37.71
CA SER A 186 -12.04 27.81 -38.08
C SER A 186 -11.84 26.70 -39.12
N GLY A 187 -12.40 25.51 -38.89
CA GLY A 187 -12.25 24.34 -39.75
C GLY A 187 -10.90 23.63 -39.70
N GLU A 188 -9.95 24.11 -38.89
CA GLU A 188 -8.64 23.48 -38.79
C GLU A 188 -8.74 22.15 -37.99
N VAL A 189 -8.01 21.12 -38.46
CA VAL A 189 -7.92 19.83 -37.78
C VAL A 189 -6.67 19.80 -36.92
N LYS A 190 -6.83 19.51 -35.65
CA LYS A 190 -5.75 19.41 -34.66
C LYS A 190 -5.74 18.05 -34.00
N SER A 191 -4.53 17.50 -33.75
CA SER A 191 -4.35 16.35 -32.88
C SER A 191 -4.36 16.78 -31.42
N LEU A 192 -5.12 16.06 -30.61
CA LEU A 192 -5.17 16.25 -29.14
C LEU A 192 -4.14 15.44 -28.40
N VAL A 193 -3.65 14.34 -28.98
CA VAL A 193 -2.74 13.42 -28.29
C VAL A 193 -1.31 13.93 -28.42
N SER A 194 -0.74 14.42 -27.33
CA SER A 194 0.66 14.78 -27.24
C SER A 194 1.56 13.56 -27.00
N SER A 195 1.13 12.66 -26.11
CA SER A 195 1.86 11.42 -25.78
C SER A 195 0.89 10.34 -25.31
N LEU A 196 1.11 9.12 -25.76
CA LEU A 196 0.36 7.95 -25.33
C LEU A 196 1.33 6.81 -25.02
N GLN A 197 1.36 6.39 -23.76
CA GLN A 197 2.07 5.17 -23.29
C GLN A 197 1.04 4.17 -22.80
N THR A 198 1.02 2.97 -23.38
CA THR A 198 0.08 1.92 -23.00
C THR A 198 0.83 0.60 -22.82
N LYS A 199 0.47 -0.17 -21.77
CA LYS A 199 0.98 -1.53 -21.57
C LYS A 199 0.26 -2.54 -22.49
N TYR A 200 -1.02 -2.31 -22.76
CA TYR A 200 -1.87 -3.15 -23.62
C TYR A 200 -2.29 -2.41 -24.87
N ALA A 201 -2.72 -3.16 -25.87
CA ALA A 201 -3.24 -2.58 -27.10
C ALA A 201 -4.43 -1.67 -26.81
N LEU A 202 -4.39 -0.44 -27.33
CA LEU A 202 -5.49 0.51 -27.24
C LEU A 202 -6.62 0.02 -28.14
N LYS A 203 -7.82 -0.11 -27.58
CA LYS A 203 -9.03 -0.49 -28.31
C LYS A 203 -9.73 0.75 -28.92
N GLY A 204 -9.48 1.91 -28.38
CA GLY A 204 -10.06 3.20 -28.82
C GLY A 204 -10.18 4.19 -27.67
N TYR A 205 -10.78 5.31 -28.01
CA TYR A 205 -11.13 6.38 -27.06
C TYR A 205 -12.63 6.50 -26.92
N ASN A 206 -13.09 6.93 -25.76
CA ASN A 206 -14.44 7.40 -25.55
C ASN A 206 -14.39 8.90 -25.33
N VAL A 207 -14.72 9.69 -26.37
CA VAL A 207 -14.63 11.13 -26.30
C VAL A 207 -16.02 11.72 -26.08
N GLU A 208 -16.19 12.50 -25.02
CA GLU A 208 -17.39 13.32 -24.82
C GLU A 208 -17.13 14.70 -25.42
N ALA A 209 -17.75 14.97 -26.56
CA ALA A 209 -17.54 16.18 -27.35
C ALA A 209 -18.82 16.97 -27.60
N THR A 210 -19.85 16.78 -26.79
CA THR A 210 -21.20 17.35 -27.01
C THR A 210 -21.20 18.87 -27.22
N ALA A 211 -20.39 19.60 -26.45
CA ALA A 211 -20.28 21.06 -26.60
C ALA A 211 -19.60 21.47 -27.90
N LEU A 212 -18.56 20.74 -28.33
CA LEU A 212 -17.86 20.99 -29.59
C LEU A 212 -18.75 20.67 -30.79
N GLU A 213 -19.48 19.54 -30.73
CA GLU A 213 -20.37 19.12 -31.80
C GLU A 213 -21.57 20.08 -31.95
N ALA A 214 -22.13 20.54 -30.83
CA ALA A 214 -23.17 21.57 -30.82
C ALA A 214 -22.70 22.90 -31.38
N ALA A 215 -21.40 23.18 -31.30
CA ALA A 215 -20.79 24.35 -31.93
C ALA A 215 -20.49 24.16 -33.43
N GLY A 216 -20.68 22.94 -33.98
CA GLY A 216 -20.38 22.58 -35.37
C GLY A 216 -18.97 22.01 -35.59
N GLY A 217 -18.26 21.70 -34.54
CA GLY A 217 -16.99 20.97 -34.61
C GLY A 217 -17.19 19.47 -34.78
N LYS A 218 -16.10 18.74 -35.02
CA LYS A 218 -16.14 17.29 -35.20
C LYS A 218 -14.97 16.63 -34.49
N VAL A 219 -15.18 15.45 -33.90
CA VAL A 219 -14.12 14.62 -33.32
C VAL A 219 -14.05 13.29 -34.07
N VAL A 220 -12.83 12.91 -34.46
CA VAL A 220 -12.55 11.62 -35.11
C VAL A 220 -11.41 10.97 -34.35
N THR A 221 -11.65 9.74 -33.93
CA THR A 221 -10.61 8.92 -33.26
C THR A 221 -9.99 7.97 -34.28
N THR A 222 -8.68 8.05 -34.49
CA THR A 222 -7.96 7.25 -35.46
C THR A 222 -6.77 6.57 -34.79
N GLY A 223 -6.87 5.27 -34.54
CA GLY A 223 -5.79 4.50 -33.92
C GLY A 223 -5.41 5.03 -32.54
N LYS A 224 -4.24 5.66 -32.44
CA LYS A 224 -3.70 6.24 -31.18
C LYS A 224 -3.94 7.72 -31.07
N ASP A 225 -4.65 8.35 -32.01
CA ASP A 225 -4.84 9.79 -32.07
C ASP A 225 -6.31 10.21 -31.95
N ILE A 226 -6.53 11.41 -31.47
CA ILE A 226 -7.83 12.07 -31.39
C ILE A 226 -7.73 13.35 -32.20
N LEU A 227 -8.38 13.39 -33.36
CA LEU A 227 -8.40 14.52 -34.25
C LEU A 227 -9.65 15.34 -33.98
N VAL A 228 -9.48 16.63 -33.77
CA VAL A 228 -10.55 17.58 -33.52
C VAL A 228 -10.58 18.60 -34.68
N THR A 229 -11.72 18.71 -35.34
CA THR A 229 -12.00 19.80 -36.30
C THR A 229 -12.66 20.92 -35.50
N LEU A 230 -12.01 22.08 -35.54
CA LEU A 230 -12.49 23.27 -34.84
C LEU A 230 -13.72 23.84 -35.57
N PRO A 231 -14.79 24.25 -34.85
CA PRO A 231 -16.00 24.79 -35.44
C PRO A 231 -15.76 26.19 -36.04
N ALA A 232 -16.75 26.70 -36.74
CA ALA A 232 -16.73 28.05 -37.27
C ALA A 232 -16.71 29.08 -36.12
N TYR A 233 -15.89 30.13 -36.29
CA TYR A 233 -15.82 31.22 -35.32
C TYR A 233 -17.16 31.94 -35.23
N ARG A 234 -17.64 32.19 -34.03
CA ARG A 234 -18.87 32.94 -33.78
C ARG A 234 -18.55 34.38 -33.39
N PHE A 235 -19.08 35.32 -34.15
CA PHE A 235 -18.97 36.75 -33.86
C PHE A 235 -20.10 37.14 -32.92
N THR A 236 -19.83 37.13 -31.62
CA THR A 236 -20.80 37.45 -30.56
C THR A 236 -20.28 38.57 -29.70
N SER A 237 -21.09 39.07 -28.77
CA SER A 237 -20.68 40.08 -27.79
C SER A 237 -19.69 39.50 -26.74
N THR A 238 -19.63 38.17 -26.57
CA THR A 238 -18.76 37.46 -25.66
C THR A 238 -17.90 36.38 -26.38
N PRO A 239 -17.06 36.79 -27.35
CA PRO A 239 -16.39 35.84 -28.23
C PRO A 239 -15.41 34.90 -27.53
N GLU A 240 -14.84 35.29 -26.40
CA GLU A 240 -13.92 34.45 -25.63
C GLU A 240 -14.60 33.26 -24.98
N THR A 241 -15.82 33.45 -24.48
CA THR A 241 -16.64 32.40 -23.87
C THR A 241 -17.30 31.49 -24.91
N ASP A 242 -17.82 32.08 -26.00
CA ASP A 242 -18.61 31.34 -27.00
C ASP A 242 -17.74 30.52 -27.96
N ASN A 243 -16.46 30.85 -28.06
CA ASN A 243 -15.49 30.15 -28.90
C ASN A 243 -14.49 29.29 -28.08
N THR A 244 -14.85 28.94 -26.84
CA THR A 244 -14.05 28.04 -25.97
C THR A 244 -14.89 26.89 -25.44
N GLY A 245 -14.29 25.74 -25.19
CA GLY A 245 -14.98 24.60 -24.66
C GLY A 245 -14.06 23.52 -24.07
N ARG A 246 -14.66 22.58 -23.38
CA ARG A 246 -13.94 21.46 -22.74
C ARG A 246 -14.29 20.13 -23.39
N LEU A 247 -13.26 19.32 -23.57
CA LEU A 247 -13.37 17.92 -24.00
C LEU A 247 -12.95 17.00 -22.87
N LYS A 248 -13.62 15.86 -22.74
CA LYS A 248 -13.23 14.78 -21.82
C LYS A 248 -12.98 13.52 -22.61
N SER A 249 -11.85 12.88 -22.42
CA SER A 249 -11.50 11.65 -23.13
C SER A 249 -10.84 10.62 -22.21
N PRO A 250 -11.59 9.65 -21.67
CA PRO A 250 -10.99 8.46 -21.07
C PRO A 250 -10.59 7.47 -22.18
N PRO A 251 -9.38 6.88 -22.13
CA PRO A 251 -8.98 5.81 -23.04
C PRO A 251 -9.69 4.48 -22.70
N LYS A 252 -9.98 3.69 -23.75
CA LYS A 252 -10.51 2.33 -23.63
C LYS A 252 -9.41 1.30 -23.93
N MET A 253 -9.19 0.36 -23.03
CA MET A 253 -8.25 -0.73 -23.23
C MET A 253 -8.95 -2.08 -23.40
N SER A 254 -8.23 -3.05 -24.03
CA SER A 254 -8.77 -4.38 -24.34
C SER A 254 -9.04 -5.26 -23.10
N LYS A 255 -8.43 -4.95 -21.95
CA LYS A 255 -8.54 -5.75 -20.70
C LYS A 255 -9.05 -5.02 -19.47
N ALA A 256 -9.13 -3.68 -19.47
CA ALA A 256 -9.62 -2.92 -18.32
C ALA A 256 -10.25 -1.61 -18.76
N ILE A 257 -11.34 -1.20 -18.09
CA ILE A 257 -11.89 0.14 -18.21
C ILE A 257 -11.11 1.03 -17.24
N CYS A 258 -10.06 1.67 -17.71
CA CYS A 258 -9.35 2.67 -16.91
C CYS A 258 -10.07 4.01 -17.07
N ARG A 259 -10.64 4.52 -15.98
CA ARG A 259 -11.30 5.83 -15.95
C ARG A 259 -10.25 6.92 -15.66
N ILE A 260 -9.46 7.28 -16.67
CA ILE A 260 -8.65 8.49 -16.61
C ILE A 260 -9.49 9.63 -17.22
N VAL A 261 -9.91 10.57 -16.40
CA VAL A 261 -10.63 11.76 -16.86
C VAL A 261 -9.58 12.83 -17.13
N ASN A 262 -9.08 12.89 -18.36
CA ASN A 262 -8.30 14.02 -18.82
C ASN A 262 -9.24 15.09 -19.41
N ARG A 263 -9.01 16.36 -19.05
CA ARG A 263 -9.76 17.51 -19.52
C ARG A 263 -8.85 18.32 -20.41
N ALA A 264 -9.27 18.61 -21.64
CA ALA A 264 -8.61 19.55 -22.53
C ALA A 264 -9.53 20.76 -22.81
N TRP A 265 -8.92 21.90 -22.95
CA TRP A 265 -9.62 23.13 -23.33
C TRP A 265 -9.37 23.39 -24.80
N TRP A 266 -10.38 23.92 -25.52
CA TRP A 266 -10.23 24.41 -26.86
C TRP A 266 -10.66 25.87 -26.93
N SER A 267 -9.94 26.66 -27.71
CA SER A 267 -10.27 28.05 -27.95
C SER A 267 -9.97 28.42 -29.39
N PHE A 268 -10.72 29.40 -29.91
CA PHE A 268 -10.52 29.96 -31.22
C PHE A 268 -9.92 31.35 -31.10
N ARG A 269 -8.94 31.67 -31.94
CA ARG A 269 -8.49 33.05 -32.14
C ARG A 269 -8.89 33.50 -33.53
N HIS A 270 -9.50 34.67 -33.62
CA HIS A 270 -9.68 35.37 -34.87
C HIS A 270 -8.34 36.04 -35.21
N LEU A 271 -7.66 35.56 -36.24
CA LEU A 271 -6.50 36.25 -36.80
C LEU A 271 -7.03 37.20 -37.88
N ARG A 272 -6.83 38.50 -37.66
CA ARG A 272 -7.03 39.53 -38.65
C ARG A 272 -6.03 39.36 -39.79
#